data_c0d9dfb34d54294411981e79ad7cba0f
#
_entry.id   c0d9dfb34d54294411981e79ad7cba0f
#
_cell.length_a   1.000
_cell.length_b   1.000
_cell.length_c   1.000
_cell.angle_alpha   90.00
_cell.angle_beta   90.00
_cell.angle_gamma   90.00
#
_symmetry.space_group_name_H-M   'P 1'
#
loop_
_entity.id
_entity.type
_entity.pdbx_description
1 polymer ?
#
loop_
_entity_poly.entity_id
_entity_poly.type
_entity_poly.pdbx_seq_one_letter_code
_entity_poly.pdbx_strand_id
1 'polypeptide(L)'
;PLIITGLILSLFSVVLNNRLLPAAHFASRKIIKNIGVKNPTDFLEAGTFIKSFKNYIIFIHKIDKHKLSGIRIYQLQEDNPTRTIIAKEGEFIPLENQNAIKLKLINGTSDEPNPKNPLHFYKLNFKTYYLTLNLDEAFQSGEYIDKKPKEMNFQEITLELKRLGAHHI
;
A
#
# COMPACT_ATOMS: atom_id res chain seq x y z
N PRO A 1 -49.20 -11.35 -15.57
CA PRO A 1 -48.24 -12.02 -14.67
C PRO A 1 -46.77 -11.78 -15.08
N LEU A 2 -46.41 -11.83 -16.38
CA LEU A 2 -45.07 -11.68 -16.87
C LEU A 2 -44.41 -10.30 -16.53
N ILE A 3 -45.18 -9.22 -16.60
CA ILE A 3 -44.69 -7.88 -16.28
C ILE A 3 -44.39 -7.74 -14.78
N ILE A 4 -45.22 -8.32 -13.94
CA ILE A 4 -45.05 -8.28 -12.48
C ILE A 4 -43.82 -9.08 -12.06
N THR A 5 -43.60 -10.27 -12.64
CA THR A 5 -42.38 -11.06 -12.39
C THR A 5 -41.11 -10.36 -12.87
N GLY A 6 -41.15 -9.69 -14.02
CA GLY A 6 -40.02 -8.87 -14.52
C GLY A 6 -39.71 -7.70 -13.59
N LEU A 7 -40.72 -7.06 -13.04
CA LEU A 7 -40.53 -5.91 -12.12
C LEU A 7 -39.95 -6.36 -10.78
N ILE A 8 -40.39 -7.53 -10.26
CA ILE A 8 -39.81 -8.11 -9.02
C ILE A 8 -38.37 -8.51 -9.23
N LEU A 9 -38.03 -9.16 -10.33
CA LEU A 9 -36.65 -9.54 -10.66
C LEU A 9 -35.75 -8.32 -10.84
N SER A 10 -36.24 -7.24 -11.47
CA SER A 10 -35.52 -5.99 -11.62
C SER A 10 -35.21 -5.33 -10.27
N LEU A 11 -36.23 -5.26 -9.40
CA LEU A 11 -36.05 -4.69 -8.05
C LEU A 11 -35.05 -5.50 -7.22
N PHE A 12 -35.15 -6.85 -7.30
CA PHE A 12 -34.22 -7.75 -6.64
C PHE A 12 -32.78 -7.59 -7.15
N SER A 13 -32.59 -7.44 -8.46
CA SER A 13 -31.27 -7.16 -9.07
C SER A 13 -30.65 -5.85 -8.57
N VAL A 14 -31.46 -4.80 -8.45
CA VAL A 14 -30.99 -3.50 -7.92
C VAL A 14 -30.53 -3.63 -6.46
N VAL A 15 -31.28 -4.35 -5.62
CA VAL A 15 -30.90 -4.57 -4.21
C VAL A 15 -29.64 -5.41 -4.10
N LEU A 16 -29.51 -6.47 -4.90
CA LEU A 16 -28.28 -7.29 -4.94
C LEU A 16 -27.07 -6.46 -5.34
N ASN A 17 -27.19 -5.68 -6.39
CA ASN A 17 -26.08 -4.89 -6.91
C ASN A 17 -25.66 -3.75 -5.96
N ASN A 18 -26.63 -3.16 -5.24
CA ASN A 18 -26.36 -2.02 -4.38
C ASN A 18 -25.95 -2.38 -2.94
N ARG A 19 -26.32 -3.57 -2.44
CA ARG A 19 -26.00 -4.02 -1.07
C ARG A 19 -25.04 -5.20 -0.99
N LEU A 20 -25.29 -6.25 -1.79
CA LEU A 20 -24.49 -7.48 -1.68
C LEU A 20 -23.11 -7.32 -2.31
N LEU A 21 -23.03 -6.69 -3.45
CA LEU A 21 -21.77 -6.53 -4.19
C LEU A 21 -20.73 -5.71 -3.39
N PRO A 22 -21.05 -4.54 -2.80
CA PRO A 22 -20.11 -3.80 -1.96
C PRO A 22 -19.68 -4.56 -0.71
N ALA A 23 -20.61 -5.28 -0.07
CA ALA A 23 -20.31 -6.07 1.12
C ALA A 23 -19.36 -7.25 0.80
N ALA A 24 -19.58 -7.95 -0.32
CA ALA A 24 -18.72 -9.02 -0.78
C ALA A 24 -17.30 -8.53 -1.12
N HIS A 25 -17.18 -7.37 -1.77
CA HIS A 25 -15.90 -6.75 -2.05
C HIS A 25 -15.15 -6.33 -0.76
N PHE A 26 -15.87 -5.79 0.22
CA PHE A 26 -15.29 -5.43 1.51
C PHE A 26 -14.79 -6.67 2.28
N ALA A 27 -15.57 -7.74 2.30
CA ALA A 27 -15.18 -9.02 2.92
C ALA A 27 -13.94 -9.64 2.24
N SER A 28 -13.91 -9.62 0.92
CA SER A 28 -12.77 -10.09 0.11
C SER A 28 -11.49 -9.33 0.44
N ARG A 29 -11.55 -8.00 0.57
CA ARG A 29 -10.39 -7.17 0.95
C ARG A 29 -9.87 -7.48 2.35
N LYS A 30 -10.78 -7.73 3.30
CA LYS A 30 -10.39 -8.11 4.66
C LYS A 30 -9.60 -9.43 4.67
N ILE A 31 -9.99 -10.37 3.82
CA ILE A 31 -9.28 -11.64 3.64
C ILE A 31 -7.91 -11.40 3.02
N ILE A 32 -7.81 -10.60 1.95
CA ILE A 32 -6.55 -10.24 1.29
C ILE A 32 -5.60 -9.55 2.27
N LYS A 33 -6.10 -8.62 3.10
CA LYS A 33 -5.31 -7.96 4.14
C LYS A 33 -4.70 -8.98 5.13
N ASN A 34 -5.49 -9.93 5.59
CA ASN A 34 -5.02 -10.96 6.53
C ASN A 34 -3.97 -11.90 5.90
N ILE A 35 -4.09 -12.19 4.60
CA ILE A 35 -3.10 -12.98 3.85
C ILE A 35 -1.81 -12.16 3.67
N GLY A 36 -1.91 -10.87 3.38
CA GLY A 36 -0.77 -9.97 3.20
C GLY A 36 0.13 -9.84 4.42
N VAL A 37 -0.44 -9.95 5.63
CA VAL A 37 0.34 -9.98 6.88
C VAL A 37 1.16 -11.26 6.99
N LYS A 38 0.63 -12.40 6.54
CA LYS A 38 1.32 -13.70 6.66
C LYS A 38 2.42 -13.89 5.64
N ASN A 39 2.19 -13.45 4.41
CA ASN A 39 3.14 -13.59 3.30
C ASN A 39 3.30 -12.26 2.57
N PRO A 40 3.99 -11.28 3.15
CA PRO A 40 4.12 -9.95 2.55
C PRO A 40 4.83 -9.97 1.19
N THR A 41 5.67 -10.96 0.95
CA THR A 41 6.40 -11.12 -0.32
C THR A 41 5.52 -11.50 -1.50
N ASP A 42 4.36 -12.11 -1.27
CA ASP A 42 3.45 -12.54 -2.35
C ASP A 42 2.77 -11.36 -3.05
N PHE A 43 2.78 -10.18 -2.41
CA PHE A 43 2.20 -8.94 -2.96
C PHE A 43 3.23 -7.97 -3.51
N LEU A 44 4.51 -8.32 -3.42
CA LEU A 44 5.59 -7.45 -3.83
C LEU A 44 6.24 -8.00 -5.10
N GLU A 45 6.29 -7.17 -6.13
CA GLU A 45 6.94 -7.51 -7.39
C GLU A 45 8.38 -7.04 -7.38
N ALA A 46 9.31 -7.94 -7.69
CA ALA A 46 10.70 -7.62 -7.90
C ALA A 46 10.87 -6.73 -9.14
N GLY A 47 11.80 -5.78 -9.09
CA GLY A 47 12.09 -4.88 -10.21
C GLY A 47 11.13 -3.70 -10.35
N THR A 48 10.18 -3.53 -9.45
CA THR A 48 9.22 -2.42 -9.47
C THR A 48 9.38 -1.49 -8.25
N PHE A 49 8.88 -0.26 -8.37
CA PHE A 49 8.84 0.69 -7.25
C PHE A 49 7.56 0.51 -6.45
N ILE A 50 7.72 0.10 -5.20
CA ILE A 50 6.64 -0.10 -4.25
C ILE A 50 6.40 1.23 -3.53
N LYS A 51 5.25 1.86 -3.76
CA LYS A 51 4.83 3.14 -3.16
C LYS A 51 3.70 2.98 -2.14
N SER A 52 3.34 1.75 -1.83
CA SER A 52 2.21 1.43 -0.95
C SER A 52 2.42 1.86 0.51
N PHE A 53 3.65 2.09 0.93
CA PHE A 53 3.95 2.52 2.30
C PHE A 53 4.09 4.04 2.37
N LYS A 54 3.35 4.66 3.30
CA LYS A 54 3.42 6.10 3.52
C LYS A 54 4.87 6.51 3.80
N ASN A 55 5.32 7.57 3.14
CA ASN A 55 6.68 8.13 3.27
C ASN A 55 7.83 7.22 2.83
N TYR A 56 7.54 6.07 2.20
CA TYR A 56 8.57 5.17 1.69
C TYR A 56 8.33 4.78 0.24
N ILE A 57 9.37 4.89 -0.57
CA ILE A 57 9.42 4.29 -1.90
C ILE A 57 10.47 3.20 -1.84
N ILE A 58 10.08 1.96 -2.05
CA ILE A 58 10.96 0.80 -1.91
C ILE A 58 11.15 0.17 -3.29
N PHE A 59 12.40 -0.10 -3.64
CA PHE A 59 12.75 -0.86 -4.82
C PHE A 59 13.55 -2.09 -4.40
N ILE A 60 13.14 -3.27 -4.89
CA ILE A 60 13.79 -4.55 -4.61
C ILE A 60 14.16 -5.19 -5.94
N HIS A 61 15.44 -5.43 -6.16
CA HIS A 61 15.91 -6.01 -7.41
C HIS A 61 15.46 -7.47 -7.57
N LYS A 62 15.58 -8.29 -6.51
CA LYS A 62 15.19 -9.70 -6.55
C LYS A 62 14.54 -10.12 -5.23
N ILE A 63 13.47 -10.90 -5.34
CA ILE A 63 12.76 -11.52 -4.21
C ILE A 63 12.85 -13.04 -4.39
N ASP A 64 13.32 -13.72 -3.36
CA ASP A 64 13.35 -15.19 -3.31
C ASP A 64 12.74 -15.64 -1.97
N LYS A 65 11.45 -15.97 -2.01
CA LYS A 65 10.62 -16.26 -0.82
C LYS A 65 10.66 -15.07 0.18
N HIS A 66 11.38 -15.22 1.30
CA HIS A 66 11.52 -14.17 2.31
C HIS A 66 12.82 -13.36 2.19
N LYS A 67 13.74 -13.80 1.32
CA LYS A 67 15.03 -13.14 1.10
C LYS A 67 14.94 -12.11 -0.02
N LEU A 68 15.50 -10.96 0.24
CA LEU A 68 15.52 -9.83 -0.67
C LEU A 68 16.95 -9.50 -1.03
N SER A 69 17.19 -9.09 -2.26
CA SER A 69 18.52 -8.69 -2.73
C SER A 69 18.43 -7.38 -3.52
N GLY A 70 19.41 -6.51 -3.32
CA GLY A 70 19.50 -5.22 -4.02
C GLY A 70 18.38 -4.28 -3.66
N ILE A 71 18.29 -3.90 -2.38
CA ILE A 71 17.20 -3.09 -1.84
C ILE A 71 17.61 -1.62 -1.86
N ARG A 72 16.72 -0.75 -2.33
CA ARG A 72 16.82 0.71 -2.24
C ARG A 72 15.54 1.26 -1.64
N ILE A 73 15.68 2.09 -0.62
CA ILE A 73 14.56 2.72 0.08
C ILE A 73 14.77 4.21 0.07
N TYR A 74 13.78 4.93 -0.43
CA TYR A 74 13.73 6.38 -0.36
C TYR A 74 12.70 6.74 0.72
N GLN A 75 13.18 7.31 1.80
CA GLN A 75 12.34 7.81 2.89
C GLN A 75 12.04 9.29 2.66
N LEU A 76 10.79 9.57 2.33
CA LEU A 76 10.29 10.93 2.15
C LEU A 76 10.06 11.58 3.52
N GLN A 77 10.50 12.81 3.68
CA GLN A 77 10.33 13.61 4.90
C GLN A 77 9.66 14.92 4.51
N GLU A 78 8.65 15.36 5.27
CA GLU A 78 7.86 16.56 4.91
C GLU A 78 8.72 17.82 4.86
N ASP A 79 9.61 18.02 5.85
CA ASP A 79 10.42 19.23 5.98
C ASP A 79 11.92 18.99 5.74
N ASN A 80 12.33 17.79 5.39
CA ASN A 80 13.73 17.43 5.20
C ASN A 80 13.96 16.75 3.85
N PRO A 81 15.18 16.84 3.30
CA PRO A 81 15.52 16.13 2.09
C PRO A 81 15.36 14.61 2.24
N THR A 82 15.03 13.96 1.13
CA THR A 82 14.82 12.51 1.07
C THR A 82 16.05 11.74 1.54
N ARG A 83 15.86 10.85 2.51
CA ARG A 83 16.89 9.93 2.97
C ARG A 83 16.93 8.70 2.09
N THR A 84 18.12 8.27 1.68
CA THR A 84 18.29 7.07 0.84
C THR A 84 18.97 5.97 1.63
N ILE A 85 18.36 4.79 1.66
CA ILE A 85 18.92 3.60 2.30
C ILE A 85 19.15 2.55 1.22
N ILE A 86 20.36 2.00 1.15
CA ILE A 86 20.74 0.96 0.20
C ILE A 86 21.25 -0.23 0.99
N ALA A 87 20.73 -1.42 0.71
CA ALA A 87 21.18 -2.66 1.33
C ALA A 87 21.42 -3.76 0.30
N LYS A 88 22.42 -4.58 0.52
CA LYS A 88 22.73 -5.72 -0.34
C LYS A 88 21.67 -6.81 -0.21
N GLU A 89 21.28 -7.08 1.02
CA GLU A 89 20.35 -8.14 1.38
C GLU A 89 19.33 -7.66 2.39
N GLY A 90 18.20 -8.35 2.47
CA GLY A 90 17.18 -8.10 3.46
C GLY A 90 16.21 -9.25 3.62
N GLU A 91 15.36 -9.12 4.61
CA GLU A 91 14.35 -10.11 4.95
C GLU A 91 13.11 -9.42 5.49
N PHE A 92 11.93 -9.86 5.04
CA PHE A 92 10.66 -9.46 5.64
C PHE A 92 10.33 -10.36 6.82
N ILE A 93 10.08 -9.75 7.97
CA ILE A 93 9.66 -10.41 9.19
C ILE A 93 8.25 -9.93 9.53
N PRO A 94 7.22 -10.78 9.37
CA PRO A 94 5.85 -10.39 9.70
C PRO A 94 5.70 -10.17 11.20
N LEU A 95 4.98 -9.10 11.57
CA LEU A 95 4.61 -8.79 12.96
C LEU A 95 3.09 -9.00 13.10
N GLU A 96 2.68 -10.25 13.29
CA GLU A 96 1.25 -10.67 13.26
C GLU A 96 0.35 -9.86 14.21
N ASN A 97 0.87 -9.44 15.37
CA ASN A 97 0.09 -8.72 16.39
C ASN A 97 -0.02 -7.21 16.14
N GLN A 98 0.68 -6.65 15.15
CA GLN A 98 0.79 -5.19 14.96
C GLN A 98 0.35 -4.73 13.57
N ASN A 99 -0.19 -5.61 12.71
CA ASN A 99 -0.46 -5.30 11.31
C ASN A 99 0.71 -4.57 10.63
N ALA A 100 1.93 -4.98 10.94
CA ALA A 100 3.16 -4.37 10.47
C ALA A 100 4.14 -5.42 9.98
N ILE A 101 5.03 -5.00 9.10
CA ILE A 101 6.14 -5.82 8.62
C ILE A 101 7.44 -5.16 9.08
N LYS A 102 8.31 -5.93 9.67
CA LYS A 102 9.67 -5.50 9.94
C LYS A 102 10.56 -5.91 8.79
N LEU A 103 11.15 -4.92 8.11
CA LEU A 103 12.15 -5.13 7.08
C LEU A 103 13.53 -5.09 7.74
N LYS A 104 14.20 -6.24 7.77
CA LYS A 104 15.58 -6.36 8.20
C LYS A 104 16.49 -6.17 7.00
N LEU A 105 17.34 -5.17 7.05
CA LEU A 105 18.33 -4.84 6.01
C LEU A 105 19.71 -5.25 6.49
N ILE A 106 20.51 -5.83 5.60
CA ILE A 106 21.82 -6.39 5.92
C ILE A 106 22.86 -5.80 4.96
N ASN A 107 23.99 -5.39 5.53
CA ASN A 107 25.14 -4.85 4.79
C ASN A 107 24.74 -3.68 3.87
N GLY A 108 24.49 -2.55 4.46
CA GLY A 108 24.01 -1.39 3.73
C GLY A 108 24.58 -0.07 4.18
N THR A 109 24.10 0.97 3.50
CA THR A 109 24.42 2.38 3.76
C THR A 109 23.13 3.19 3.84
N SER A 110 23.15 4.21 4.65
CA SER A 110 22.10 5.24 4.71
C SER A 110 22.75 6.59 4.44
N ASP A 111 22.28 7.26 3.41
CA ASP A 111 22.70 8.61 3.06
C ASP A 111 21.64 9.59 3.58
N GLU A 112 22.01 10.43 4.54
CA GLU A 112 21.13 11.40 5.19
C GLU A 112 21.61 12.81 4.84
N PRO A 113 20.87 13.56 4.01
CA PRO A 113 21.25 14.92 3.67
C PRO A 113 21.12 15.85 4.89
N ASN A 114 22.03 16.80 5.01
CA ASN A 114 21.94 17.81 6.06
C ASN A 114 20.79 18.79 5.74
N PRO A 115 19.79 18.98 6.63
CA PRO A 115 18.66 19.87 6.38
C PRO A 115 19.09 21.33 6.14
N LYS A 116 20.18 21.79 6.79
CA LYS A 116 20.70 23.15 6.64
C LYS A 116 21.57 23.36 5.39
N ASN A 117 22.18 22.29 4.90
CA ASN A 117 23.02 22.35 3.70
C ASN A 117 22.88 21.04 2.91
N PRO A 118 21.94 20.96 1.94
CA PRO A 118 21.64 19.75 1.17
C PRO A 118 22.80 19.20 0.33
N LEU A 119 23.85 20.00 0.11
CA LEU A 119 25.09 19.54 -0.55
C LEU A 119 25.97 18.69 0.35
N HIS A 120 25.74 18.75 1.66
CA HIS A 120 26.44 17.91 2.63
C HIS A 120 25.49 16.80 3.10
N PHE A 121 25.96 15.58 3.04
CA PHE A 121 25.22 14.41 3.53
C PHE A 121 26.10 13.57 4.44
N TYR A 122 25.46 12.95 5.42
CA TYR A 122 26.07 11.99 6.31
C TYR A 122 25.85 10.59 5.76
N LYS A 123 26.93 9.84 5.60
CA LYS A 123 26.87 8.45 5.18
C LYS A 123 27.06 7.54 6.38
N LEU A 124 26.03 6.77 6.71
CA LEU A 124 26.07 5.77 7.77
C LEU A 124 26.18 4.38 7.15
N ASN A 125 27.22 3.64 7.51
CA ASN A 125 27.33 2.23 7.15
C ASN A 125 26.76 1.37 8.27
N PHE A 126 25.95 0.38 7.93
CA PHE A 126 25.37 -0.53 8.89
C PHE A 126 25.56 -2.00 8.48
N LYS A 127 25.75 -2.87 9.48
CA LYS A 127 25.70 -4.32 9.29
C LYS A 127 24.27 -4.80 9.25
N THR A 128 23.43 -4.30 10.16
CA THR A 128 22.00 -4.62 10.23
C THR A 128 21.21 -3.36 10.56
N TYR A 129 20.11 -3.16 9.88
CA TYR A 129 19.17 -2.07 10.10
C TYR A 129 17.74 -2.61 10.04
N TYR A 130 16.87 -2.15 10.93
CA TYR A 130 15.48 -2.56 10.98
C TYR A 130 14.57 -1.39 10.65
N LEU A 131 13.65 -1.61 9.72
CA LEU A 131 12.61 -0.67 9.36
C LEU A 131 11.25 -1.33 9.59
N THR A 132 10.38 -0.67 10.34
CA THR A 132 9.01 -1.14 10.53
C THR A 132 8.10 -0.43 9.54
N LEU A 133 7.38 -1.21 8.74
CA LEU A 133 6.44 -0.76 7.73
C LEU A 133 5.02 -1.09 8.21
N ASN A 134 4.18 -0.07 8.37
CA ASN A 134 2.81 -0.25 8.81
C ASN A 134 1.93 -0.65 7.63
N LEU A 135 1.29 -1.80 7.74
CA LEU A 135 0.39 -2.31 6.70
C LEU A 135 -0.94 -1.56 6.68
N ASP A 136 -1.41 -1.06 7.82
CA ASP A 136 -2.65 -0.28 7.84
C ASP A 136 -2.48 1.00 7.02
N GLU A 137 -1.34 1.65 7.11
CA GLU A 137 -1.02 2.81 6.29
C GLU A 137 -0.80 2.44 4.82
N ALA A 138 -0.15 1.32 4.54
CA ALA A 138 0.04 0.82 3.19
C ALA A 138 -1.28 0.54 2.48
N PHE A 139 -2.23 -0.04 3.20
CA PHE A 139 -3.56 -0.30 2.66
C PHE A 139 -4.48 0.93 2.67
N GLN A 140 -4.16 2.00 3.41
CA GLN A 140 -4.92 3.26 3.42
C GLN A 140 -4.41 4.29 2.40
N SER A 141 -3.12 4.34 2.15
CA SER A 141 -2.50 5.34 1.27
C SER A 141 -2.32 4.89 -0.18
N GLY A 142 -2.60 3.63 -0.47
CA GLY A 142 -2.25 3.06 -1.74
C GLY A 142 -3.36 3.03 -2.78
N GLU A 143 -2.96 2.90 -4.02
CA GLU A 143 -3.71 2.47 -5.20
C GLU A 143 -4.63 1.25 -4.96
N TYR A 144 -4.56 0.64 -3.76
CA TYR A 144 -5.31 -0.56 -3.37
C TYR A 144 -6.59 -0.29 -2.57
N ILE A 145 -6.84 0.95 -2.08
CA ILE A 145 -8.00 1.20 -1.20
C ILE A 145 -8.93 2.30 -1.69
N ASP A 146 -8.54 3.11 -2.64
CA ASP A 146 -9.56 3.89 -3.34
C ASP A 146 -10.48 2.90 -4.05
N LYS A 147 -11.73 2.87 -3.61
CA LYS A 147 -12.76 2.12 -4.31
C LYS A 147 -12.70 2.54 -5.76
N LYS A 148 -12.30 1.63 -6.65
CA LYS A 148 -12.40 1.90 -8.07
C LYS A 148 -13.85 2.29 -8.38
N PRO A 149 -14.12 3.17 -9.34
CA PRO A 149 -15.49 3.56 -9.68
C PRO A 149 -16.46 2.39 -9.86
N LYS A 150 -15.94 1.21 -10.25
CA LYS A 150 -16.68 -0.05 -10.37
C LYS A 150 -17.09 -0.68 -9.02
N GLU A 151 -16.50 -0.23 -7.92
CA GLU A 151 -16.70 -0.76 -6.57
C GLU A 151 -17.44 0.23 -5.67
N MET A 152 -17.73 1.42 -6.19
CA MET A 152 -18.49 2.45 -5.51
C MET A 152 -19.99 2.22 -5.71
N ASN A 153 -20.77 2.39 -4.63
CA ASN A 153 -22.21 2.47 -4.77
C ASN A 153 -22.61 3.86 -5.31
N PHE A 154 -23.87 4.01 -5.71
CA PHE A 154 -24.35 5.24 -6.35
C PHE A 154 -24.16 6.50 -5.46
N GLN A 155 -24.27 6.37 -4.15
CA GLN A 155 -24.09 7.46 -3.20
C GLN A 155 -22.60 7.85 -3.08
N GLU A 156 -21.71 6.89 -3.08
CA GLU A 156 -20.26 7.10 -3.02
C GLU A 156 -19.73 7.76 -4.30
N ILE A 157 -20.21 7.34 -5.47
CA ILE A 157 -19.90 7.97 -6.76
C ILE A 157 -20.35 9.45 -6.77
N THR A 158 -21.54 9.73 -6.25
CA THR A 158 -22.07 11.11 -6.21
C THR A 158 -21.25 11.99 -5.25
N LEU A 159 -20.79 11.45 -4.15
CA LEU A 159 -19.90 12.14 -3.19
C LEU A 159 -18.53 12.42 -3.79
N GLU A 160 -17.96 11.49 -4.51
CA GLU A 160 -16.66 11.64 -5.15
C GLU A 160 -16.69 12.63 -6.31
N LEU A 161 -17.76 12.62 -7.10
CA LEU A 161 -17.99 13.63 -8.13
C LEU A 161 -18.12 15.05 -7.55
N LYS A 162 -18.78 15.20 -6.39
CA LYS A 162 -18.84 16.49 -5.68
C LYS A 162 -17.46 16.92 -5.17
N ARG A 163 -16.64 16.00 -4.70
CA ARG A 163 -15.28 16.27 -4.21
C ARG A 163 -14.35 16.72 -5.35
N LEU A 164 -14.41 16.03 -6.48
CA LEU A 164 -13.64 16.39 -7.66
C LEU A 164 -14.11 17.70 -8.31
N GLY A 165 -15.42 17.98 -8.31
CA GLY A 165 -15.99 19.23 -8.80
C GLY A 165 -15.66 20.46 -7.92
N ALA A 166 -15.39 20.27 -6.63
CA ALA A 166 -14.99 21.35 -5.71
C ALA A 166 -13.51 21.76 -5.84
N HIS A 167 -12.68 20.97 -6.51
CA HIS A 167 -11.26 21.26 -6.74
C HIS A 167 -10.99 22.06 -8.04
N HIS A 168 -12.02 22.38 -8.82
CA HIS A 168 -11.91 23.12 -10.09
C HIS A 168 -12.54 24.54 -10.06
N ILE A 169 -12.69 25.14 -8.89
CA ILE A 169 -13.08 26.56 -8.74
C ILE A 169 -12.00 27.31 -7.96
#